data_05c4cf296178ba955de2f95a112f9531
#
_entry.id   05c4cf296178ba955de2f95a112f9531
#
_cell.length_a   1.000
_cell.length_b   1.000
_cell.length_c   1.000
_cell.angle_alpha   90.00
_cell.angle_beta   90.00
_cell.angle_gamma   90.00
#
_symmetry.space_group_name_H-M   'P 1'
#
loop_
_entity.id
_entity.type
_entity.pdbx_description
1 polymer ?
#
loop_
_entity_poly.entity_id
_entity_poly.type
_entity_poly.pdbx_seq_one_letter_code
_entity_poly.pdbx_strand_id
1 'polypeptide(L)'
;MFPKVVQVIPMKNYSVYVYFEDGKIVCYDMTPMLEKEVFQTLKDINVFIDTCTVLNDTIAWDVKQNRDNTSCLDIDPDTLYELPNVKERIA
;
A
#
# COMPACT_ATOMS: atom_id res chain seq x y z
N MET A 1 -18.32 5.74 -8.49
CA MET A 1 -17.04 6.43 -8.26
C MET A 1 -16.01 5.45 -7.71
N PHE A 2 -14.81 5.45 -8.25
CA PHE A 2 -13.77 4.53 -7.81
C PHE A 2 -12.89 5.21 -6.76
N PRO A 3 -12.54 4.53 -5.67
CA PRO A 3 -11.63 5.11 -4.68
C PRO A 3 -10.23 5.30 -5.31
N LYS A 4 -9.59 6.41 -4.94
CA LYS A 4 -8.23 6.71 -5.41
C LYS A 4 -7.32 6.95 -4.23
N VAL A 5 -6.22 6.21 -4.17
CA VAL A 5 -5.17 6.41 -3.19
C VAL A 5 -4.30 7.57 -3.65
N VAL A 6 -4.04 8.53 -2.78
CA VAL A 6 -3.23 9.70 -3.10
C VAL A 6 -1.92 9.75 -2.33
N GLN A 7 -1.81 9.02 -1.22
CA GLN A 7 -0.60 8.99 -0.42
C GLN A 7 -0.54 7.70 0.38
N VAL A 8 0.68 7.19 0.59
CA VAL A 8 0.92 6.01 1.43
C VAL A 8 2.10 6.27 2.35
N ILE A 9 2.03 5.73 3.57
CA ILE A 9 3.10 5.83 4.56
C ILE A 9 3.40 4.41 5.05
N PRO A 10 4.46 3.77 4.54
CA PRO A 10 4.84 2.43 4.99
C PRO A 10 5.47 2.48 6.38
N MET A 11 5.18 1.47 7.18
CA MET A 11 5.66 1.36 8.56
C MET A 11 6.57 0.15 8.71
N LYS A 12 7.43 0.17 9.73
CA LYS A 12 8.41 -0.89 9.98
C LYS A 12 7.78 -2.23 10.36
N ASN A 13 6.50 -2.25 10.70
CA ASN A 13 5.79 -3.46 11.07
C ASN A 13 5.03 -4.10 9.88
N TYR A 14 5.39 -3.73 8.66
CA TYR A 14 4.75 -4.20 7.43
C TYR A 14 3.31 -3.73 7.27
N SER A 15 2.94 -2.66 7.94
CA SER A 15 1.66 -2.00 7.74
C SER A 15 1.85 -0.72 6.93
N VAL A 16 0.79 -0.27 6.27
CA VAL A 16 0.82 0.94 5.47
C VAL A 16 -0.41 1.76 5.79
N TYR A 17 -0.21 3.05 6.11
CA TYR A 17 -1.33 3.99 6.16
C TYR A 17 -1.61 4.44 4.74
N VAL A 18 -2.87 4.33 4.33
CA VAL A 18 -3.31 4.61 2.97
C VAL A 18 -4.30 5.77 3.01
N TYR A 19 -3.98 6.83 2.30
CA TYR A 19 -4.78 8.06 2.26
C TYR A 19 -5.52 8.12 0.94
N PHE A 20 -6.85 8.21 1.00
CA PHE A 20 -7.70 8.31 -0.17
C PHE A 20 -8.02 9.77 -0.49
N GLU A 21 -8.34 10.02 -1.76
CA GLU A 21 -8.66 11.35 -2.25
C GLU A 21 -9.82 12.02 -1.48
N ASP A 22 -10.79 11.22 -1.02
CA ASP A 22 -11.96 11.72 -0.29
C ASP A 22 -11.69 11.99 1.19
N GLY A 23 -10.44 11.79 1.64
CA GLY A 23 -10.07 12.02 3.03
C GLY A 23 -10.10 10.79 3.92
N LYS A 24 -10.58 9.65 3.41
CA LYS A 24 -10.54 8.41 4.19
C LYS A 24 -9.11 7.94 4.36
N ILE A 25 -8.79 7.45 5.55
CA ILE A 25 -7.46 6.91 5.88
C ILE A 25 -7.66 5.52 6.44
N VAL A 26 -6.94 4.54 5.89
CA VAL A 26 -7.00 3.15 6.39
C VAL A 26 -5.60 2.67 6.70
N CYS A 27 -5.51 1.66 7.57
CA CYS A 27 -4.25 1.00 7.88
C CYS A 27 -4.31 -0.42 7.32
N TYR A 28 -3.45 -0.74 6.38
CA TYR A 28 -3.43 -2.05 5.74
C TYR A 28 -2.25 -2.86 6.27
N ASP A 29 -2.54 -4.04 6.82
CA ASP A 29 -1.53 -4.95 7.32
C ASP A 29 -1.12 -5.91 6.20
N MET A 30 0.12 -5.78 5.73
CA MET A 30 0.65 -6.63 4.65
C MET A 30 1.18 -7.97 5.15
N THR A 31 1.26 -8.19 6.46
CA THR A 31 1.86 -9.42 6.99
C THR A 31 1.27 -10.70 6.39
N PRO A 32 -0.07 -10.85 6.30
CA PRO A 32 -0.62 -12.06 5.67
C PRO A 32 -0.24 -12.20 4.19
N MET A 33 -0.11 -11.08 3.48
CA MET A 33 0.20 -11.09 2.05
C MET A 33 1.65 -11.47 1.77
N LEU A 34 2.55 -11.28 2.75
CA LEU A 34 3.96 -11.60 2.58
C LEU A 34 4.22 -13.10 2.41
N GLU A 35 3.24 -13.94 2.77
CA GLU A 35 3.33 -15.37 2.56
C GLU A 35 3.17 -15.76 1.09
N LYS A 36 2.61 -14.87 0.28
CA LYS A 36 2.43 -15.13 -1.16
C LYS A 36 3.76 -14.97 -1.87
N GLU A 37 4.03 -15.88 -2.81
CA GLU A 37 5.31 -15.90 -3.54
C GLU A 37 5.63 -14.55 -4.20
N VAL A 38 4.63 -13.91 -4.80
CA VAL A 38 4.85 -12.65 -5.51
C VAL A 38 5.28 -11.51 -4.59
N PHE A 39 5.03 -11.61 -3.28
CA PHE A 39 5.36 -10.58 -2.31
C PHE A 39 6.59 -10.91 -1.46
N GLN A 40 7.30 -12.01 -1.75
CA GLN A 40 8.44 -12.45 -0.94
C GLN A 40 9.55 -11.39 -0.83
N THR A 41 9.77 -10.64 -1.90
CA THR A 41 10.78 -9.57 -1.91
C THR A 41 10.50 -8.52 -0.84
N LEU A 42 9.25 -8.31 -0.49
CA LEU A 42 8.84 -7.30 0.49
C LEU A 42 9.08 -7.74 1.93
N LYS A 43 9.53 -8.97 2.17
CA LYS A 43 9.91 -9.41 3.52
C LYS A 43 11.14 -8.67 4.03
N ASP A 44 11.96 -8.14 3.13
CA ASP A 44 13.02 -7.22 3.50
C ASP A 44 12.37 -5.88 3.81
N ILE A 45 12.42 -5.45 5.07
CA ILE A 45 11.72 -4.25 5.52
C ILE A 45 12.23 -2.99 4.79
N ASN A 46 13.49 -2.96 4.40
CA ASN A 46 14.02 -1.82 3.65
C ASN A 46 13.40 -1.74 2.27
N VAL A 47 13.24 -2.87 1.59
CA VAL A 47 12.58 -2.92 0.29
C VAL A 47 11.11 -2.52 0.44
N PHE A 48 10.44 -3.04 1.47
CA PHE A 48 9.05 -2.71 1.74
C PHE A 48 8.83 -1.20 1.89
N ILE A 49 9.68 -0.54 2.66
CA ILE A 49 9.56 0.89 2.91
C ILE A 49 10.01 1.71 1.70
N ASP A 50 11.15 1.35 1.10
CA ASP A 50 11.77 2.18 0.07
C ASP A 50 11.03 2.15 -1.26
N THR A 51 10.34 1.04 -1.58
CA THR A 51 9.67 0.90 -2.86
C THR A 51 8.16 1.13 -2.80
N CYS A 52 7.60 1.34 -1.61
CA CYS A 52 6.18 1.61 -1.43
C CYS A 52 5.82 2.98 -2.01
N THR A 53 4.84 3.02 -2.88
CA THR A 53 4.45 4.25 -3.56
C THR A 53 2.99 4.16 -4.03
N VAL A 54 2.53 5.20 -4.72
CA VAL A 54 1.21 5.21 -5.34
C VAL A 54 1.39 5.06 -6.85
N LEU A 55 0.79 4.02 -7.41
CA LEU A 55 0.72 3.79 -8.86
C LEU A 55 -0.69 3.30 -9.19
N ASN A 56 -1.21 3.71 -10.34
CA ASN A 56 -2.57 3.31 -10.77
C ASN A 56 -3.64 3.58 -9.71
N ASP A 57 -3.51 4.70 -9.01
CA ASP A 57 -4.47 5.14 -7.99
C ASP A 57 -4.59 4.18 -6.81
N THR A 58 -3.57 3.35 -6.57
CA THR A 58 -3.53 2.43 -5.45
C THR A 58 -2.14 2.33 -4.86
N ILE A 59 -2.04 1.59 -3.74
CA ILE A 59 -0.75 1.28 -3.11
C ILE A 59 0.00 0.28 -3.98
N ALA A 60 1.29 0.53 -4.19
CA ALA A 60 2.13 -0.35 -5.00
C ALA A 60 3.55 -0.38 -4.47
N TRP A 61 4.29 -1.41 -4.86
CA TRP A 61 5.72 -1.55 -4.53
C TRP A 61 6.48 -1.66 -5.84
N ASP A 62 7.17 -0.57 -6.18
CA ASP A 62 7.93 -0.46 -7.43
C ASP A 62 9.33 -1.04 -7.21
N VAL A 63 9.41 -2.36 -7.05
CA VAL A 63 10.65 -3.05 -6.70
C VAL A 63 11.73 -2.90 -7.77
N LYS A 64 11.34 -2.65 -9.01
CA LYS A 64 12.28 -2.42 -10.11
C LYS A 64 12.64 -0.95 -10.27
N GLN A 65 11.97 -0.07 -9.52
CA GLN A 65 12.21 1.37 -9.50
C GLN A 65 12.16 2.02 -10.88
N ASN A 66 11.31 1.51 -11.75
CA ASN A 66 11.14 2.04 -13.12
C ASN A 66 9.76 2.64 -13.34
N ARG A 67 8.91 2.67 -12.31
CA ARG A 67 7.53 3.19 -12.34
C ARG A 67 6.68 2.55 -13.43
N ASP A 68 7.01 1.33 -13.80
CA ASP A 68 6.26 0.55 -14.77
C ASP A 68 5.08 -0.11 -14.05
N ASN A 69 3.88 0.37 -14.33
CA ASN A 69 2.67 -0.11 -13.65
C ASN A 69 2.26 -1.53 -14.07
N THR A 70 2.95 -2.11 -15.06
CA THR A 70 2.72 -3.50 -15.45
C THR A 70 3.64 -4.47 -14.72
N SER A 71 4.71 -3.97 -14.09
CA SER A 71 5.68 -4.81 -13.37
C SER A 71 5.73 -4.56 -11.87
N CYS A 72 4.95 -3.63 -11.35
CA CYS A 72 4.91 -3.37 -9.91
C CYS A 72 3.97 -4.35 -9.22
N LEU A 73 4.17 -4.51 -7.90
CA LEU A 73 3.26 -5.26 -7.03
C LEU A 73 2.23 -4.27 -6.48
N ASP A 74 0.95 -4.59 -6.55
CA ASP A 74 -0.07 -3.67 -6.08
C ASP A 74 -1.22 -4.39 -5.38
N ILE A 75 -2.04 -3.60 -4.68
CA ILE A 75 -3.24 -4.07 -3.97
C ILE A 75 -4.44 -3.33 -4.56
N ASP A 76 -5.53 -4.06 -4.78
CA ASP A 76 -6.77 -3.51 -5.32
C ASP A 76 -7.29 -2.38 -4.40
N PRO A 77 -7.51 -1.17 -4.92
CA PRO A 77 -7.99 -0.06 -4.08
C PRO A 77 -9.36 -0.32 -3.46
N ASP A 78 -10.21 -1.12 -4.09
CA ASP A 78 -11.52 -1.47 -3.50
C ASP A 78 -11.34 -2.27 -2.23
N THR A 79 -10.37 -3.19 -2.20
CA THR A 79 -10.04 -3.97 -1.00
C THR A 79 -9.59 -3.05 0.13
N LEU A 80 -8.77 -2.06 -0.18
CA LEU A 80 -8.28 -1.11 0.81
C LEU A 80 -9.41 -0.21 1.33
N TYR A 81 -10.30 0.21 0.44
CA TYR A 81 -11.37 1.14 0.80
C TYR A 81 -12.40 0.51 1.73
N GLU A 82 -12.51 -0.82 1.74
CA GLU A 82 -13.43 -1.53 2.63
C GLU A 82 -12.96 -1.53 4.09
N LEU A 83 -11.70 -1.20 4.34
CA LEU A 83 -11.16 -1.16 5.69
C LEU A 83 -11.74 0.02 6.47
N PRO A 84 -11.82 -0.10 7.82
CA PRO A 84 -12.34 1.01 8.63
C PRO A 84 -11.46 2.25 8.54
N ASN A 85 -12.09 3.41 8.60
CA ASN A 85 -11.39 4.69 8.63
C ASN A 85 -10.65 4.84 9.98
N VAL A 86 -9.33 5.03 9.92
CA VAL A 86 -8.50 5.16 11.13
C VAL A 86 -8.01 6.58 11.35
N LYS A 87 -8.64 7.55 10.69
CA LYS A 87 -8.24 8.95 10.77
C LYS A 87 -8.11 9.46 12.19
N GLU A 88 -9.03 9.08 13.06
CA GLU A 88 -9.03 9.52 14.45
C GLU A 88 -7.89 8.91 15.27
N ARG A 89 -7.33 7.78 14.83
CA ARG A 89 -6.26 7.09 15.54
C ARG A 89 -4.88 7.65 15.21
N ILE A 90 -4.79 8.44 14.16
CA ILE A 90 -3.51 8.97 13.66
C ILE A 90 -3.21 10.34 14.28
N ALA A 91 -4.24 11.03 14.68
CA ALA A 91 -4.14 12.38 15.22
C ALA A 91 -3.31 12.46 16.50
#